data_641c73414481a88f733c570bcee6050f
#
_entry.id   641c73414481a88f733c570bcee6050f
#
_cell.length_a   1.000
_cell.length_b   1.000
_cell.length_c   1.000
_cell.angle_alpha   90.00
_cell.angle_beta   90.00
_cell.angle_gamma   90.00
#
_symmetry.space_group_name_H-M   'P 1'
#
loop_
_entity.id
_entity.type
_entity.pdbx_description
1 polymer ?
#
loop_
_entity_poly.entity_id
_entity_poly.type
_entity_poly.pdbx_seq_one_letter_code
_entity_poly.pdbx_strand_id
1 'polypeptide(L)'
;MIKVVSAGISENGTVNGRKGDQTKREVRVRPRYNFGQDTIIRFRSTKRKKASSIAIKLANNDRIGYGQSNRTTLWDECVKIGWDSKQIHKIDYCNCDCSMLIICIINLTYGKKVIGVGYTGNLENLCKKHKDKFTILKMPYLEESNLLKLADIELKAYKHVTIIVERRL
;
A
#
# COMPACT_ATOMS: atom_id res chain seq x y z
N MET A 1 7.75 16.24 9.30
CA MET A 1 7.79 15.66 7.92
C MET A 1 7.03 14.34 7.92
N ILE A 2 6.17 14.11 6.93
CA ILE A 2 5.43 12.85 6.75
C ILE A 2 5.90 12.20 5.47
N LYS A 3 6.20 10.88 5.52
CA LYS A 3 6.51 10.08 4.33
C LYS A 3 5.47 8.98 4.14
N VAL A 4 5.24 8.65 2.88
CA VAL A 4 4.34 7.60 2.44
C VAL A 4 5.07 6.59 1.57
N VAL A 5 4.53 5.38 1.50
CA VAL A 5 4.82 4.42 0.43
C VAL A 5 3.73 4.53 -0.62
N SER A 6 4.13 4.59 -1.86
CA SER A 6 3.23 4.62 -3.01
C SER A 6 3.76 3.75 -4.15
N ALA A 7 2.85 3.20 -4.93
CA ALA A 7 3.14 2.60 -6.23
C ALA A 7 2.54 3.47 -7.33
N GLY A 8 3.30 3.71 -8.38
CA GLY A 8 2.87 4.56 -9.49
C GLY A 8 3.67 4.30 -10.75
N ILE A 9 3.23 4.93 -11.84
CA ILE A 9 3.89 4.83 -13.14
C ILE A 9 5.34 5.32 -13.02
N SER A 10 6.25 4.68 -13.74
CA SER A 10 7.65 5.09 -13.81
C SER A 10 7.79 6.54 -14.28
N GLU A 11 8.92 7.15 -14.03
CA GLU A 11 9.24 8.53 -14.45
C GLU A 11 9.00 8.80 -15.94
N ASN A 12 9.13 7.77 -16.76
CA ASN A 12 8.93 7.88 -18.20
C ASN A 12 7.46 7.79 -18.63
N GLY A 13 6.54 7.69 -17.68
CA GLY A 13 5.11 7.56 -17.96
C GLY A 13 4.72 6.25 -18.65
N THR A 14 5.62 5.28 -18.72
CA THR A 14 5.42 4.04 -19.46
C THR A 14 5.02 2.91 -18.52
N VAL A 15 3.85 2.33 -18.75
CA VAL A 15 3.45 1.05 -18.14
C VAL A 15 3.81 -0.02 -19.18
N ASN A 16 4.99 -0.60 -19.08
CA ASN A 16 5.54 -1.50 -20.10
C ASN A 16 5.25 -2.98 -19.88
N GLY A 17 4.58 -3.32 -18.76
CA GLY A 17 4.23 -4.69 -18.38
C GLY A 17 5.40 -5.56 -17.90
N ARG A 18 6.62 -5.06 -17.88
CA ARG A 18 7.76 -5.79 -17.32
C ARG A 18 7.58 -5.91 -15.81
N LYS A 19 7.89 -7.09 -15.28
CA LYS A 19 7.86 -7.33 -13.83
C LYS A 19 9.12 -6.75 -13.17
N GLY A 20 8.92 -6.16 -12.01
CA GLY A 20 9.97 -5.51 -11.22
C GLY A 20 10.07 -4.02 -11.46
N ASP A 21 10.68 -3.32 -10.51
CA ASP A 21 10.88 -1.86 -10.57
C ASP A 21 12.01 -1.53 -11.55
N GLN A 22 11.66 -0.96 -12.69
CA GLN A 22 12.61 -0.67 -13.78
C GLN A 22 13.39 0.63 -13.52
N THR A 23 12.87 1.52 -12.70
CA THR A 23 13.44 2.87 -12.47
C THR A 23 13.86 3.09 -11.03
N LYS A 24 13.57 2.14 -10.13
CA LYS A 24 13.70 2.26 -8.66
C LYS A 24 12.80 3.34 -8.07
N ARG A 25 11.74 3.71 -8.77
CA ARG A 25 10.79 4.76 -8.39
C ARG A 25 9.32 4.37 -8.57
N GLU A 26 9.07 3.18 -9.04
CA GLU A 26 7.71 2.69 -9.28
C GLU A 26 7.00 2.34 -7.96
N VAL A 27 7.72 1.70 -7.02
CA VAL A 27 7.26 1.47 -5.66
C VAL A 27 8.30 2.07 -4.71
N ARG A 28 7.93 3.12 -3.99
CA ARG A 28 8.92 3.90 -3.23
C ARG A 28 8.38 4.55 -1.97
N VAL A 29 9.31 4.84 -1.07
CA VAL A 29 9.10 5.81 0.02
C VAL A 29 9.32 7.21 -0.53
N ARG A 30 8.38 8.13 -0.27
CA ARG A 30 8.47 9.52 -0.72
C ARG A 30 7.78 10.48 0.27
N PRO A 31 8.05 11.79 0.20
CA PRO A 31 7.28 12.77 0.94
C PRO A 31 5.78 12.64 0.63
N ARG A 32 4.95 12.83 1.66
CA ARG A 32 3.49 12.86 1.50
C ARG A 32 3.10 13.97 0.53
N TYR A 33 2.11 13.71 -0.30
CA TYR A 33 1.59 14.65 -1.29
C TYR A 33 0.07 14.61 -1.33
N ASN A 34 -0.53 15.67 -1.85
CA ASN A 34 -1.96 15.78 -2.01
C ASN A 34 -2.39 15.21 -3.37
N PHE A 35 -3.29 14.23 -3.35
CA PHE A 35 -3.97 13.68 -4.53
C PHE A 35 -5.50 13.74 -4.39
N GLY A 36 -5.98 14.55 -3.44
CA GLY A 36 -7.42 14.70 -3.15
C GLY A 36 -7.96 13.65 -2.19
N GLN A 37 -7.09 12.98 -1.43
CA GLN A 37 -7.50 11.97 -0.44
C GLN A 37 -8.51 12.55 0.55
N ASP A 38 -9.58 11.82 0.79
CA ASP A 38 -10.68 12.20 1.67
C ASP A 38 -11.08 11.08 2.65
N THR A 39 -10.40 9.96 2.57
CA THR A 39 -10.70 8.78 3.38
C THR A 39 -9.42 8.24 4.00
N ILE A 40 -9.47 7.90 5.28
CA ILE A 40 -8.42 7.16 5.96
C ILE A 40 -8.96 5.79 6.35
N ILE A 41 -8.20 4.76 6.02
CA ILE A 41 -8.38 3.41 6.54
C ILE A 41 -7.27 3.20 7.57
N ARG A 42 -7.64 3.08 8.84
CA ARG A 42 -6.71 3.06 9.96
C ARG A 42 -6.65 1.69 10.59
N PHE A 43 -5.45 1.12 10.65
CA PHE A 43 -5.22 -0.10 11.42
C PHE A 43 -5.43 0.09 12.92
N ARG A 44 -5.79 -0.97 13.63
CA ARG A 44 -5.69 -1.01 15.09
C ARG A 44 -4.26 -0.69 15.53
N SER A 45 -4.12 -0.06 16.69
CA SER A 45 -2.84 0.48 17.17
C SER A 45 -1.72 -0.56 17.22
N THR A 46 -2.04 -1.79 17.62
CA THR A 46 -1.09 -2.92 17.73
C THR A 46 -0.49 -3.36 16.38
N LYS A 47 -1.09 -3.00 15.26
CA LYS A 47 -0.65 -3.42 13.91
C LYS A 47 0.11 -2.35 13.14
N ARG A 48 0.06 -1.09 13.57
CA ARG A 48 0.60 0.04 12.79
C ARG A 48 2.10 -0.04 12.53
N LYS A 49 2.90 -0.35 13.55
CA LYS A 49 4.35 -0.50 13.38
C LYS A 49 4.70 -1.60 12.39
N LYS A 50 4.02 -2.74 12.48
CA LYS A 50 4.22 -3.87 11.57
C LYS A 50 3.82 -3.50 10.14
N ALA A 51 2.67 -2.88 9.94
CA ALA A 51 2.20 -2.46 8.62
C ALA A 51 3.15 -1.46 7.96
N SER A 52 3.61 -0.46 8.70
CA SER A 52 4.60 0.51 8.22
C SER A 52 5.92 -0.16 7.84
N SER A 53 6.44 -1.06 8.68
CA SER A 53 7.68 -1.80 8.39
C SER A 53 7.55 -2.66 7.12
N ILE A 54 6.42 -3.36 6.95
CA ILE A 54 6.15 -4.16 5.75
C ILE A 54 6.10 -3.27 4.51
N ALA A 55 5.42 -2.12 4.57
CA ALA A 55 5.33 -1.19 3.45
C ALA A 55 6.72 -0.72 3.02
N ILE A 56 7.60 -0.37 3.95
CA ILE A 56 8.98 0.04 3.67
C ILE A 56 9.77 -1.12 3.04
N LYS A 57 9.64 -2.34 3.56
CA LYS A 57 10.34 -3.51 3.00
C LYS A 57 9.92 -3.80 1.56
N LEU A 58 8.63 -3.68 1.25
CA LEU A 58 8.14 -3.84 -0.13
C LEU A 58 8.65 -2.72 -1.04
N ALA A 59 8.64 -1.48 -0.55
CA ALA A 59 9.14 -0.33 -1.33
C ALA A 59 10.65 -0.40 -1.62
N ASN A 60 11.42 -1.04 -0.75
CA ASN A 60 12.86 -1.22 -0.90
C ASN A 60 13.24 -2.49 -1.70
N ASN A 61 12.26 -3.27 -2.15
CA ASN A 61 12.49 -4.46 -2.95
C ASN A 61 12.32 -4.14 -4.44
N ASP A 62 13.42 -3.96 -5.15
CA ASP A 62 13.43 -3.62 -6.59
C ASP A 62 12.81 -4.70 -7.49
N ARG A 63 12.50 -5.88 -6.97
CA ARG A 63 11.77 -6.92 -7.71
C ARG A 63 10.28 -6.63 -7.80
N ILE A 64 9.78 -5.65 -7.05
CA ILE A 64 8.37 -5.24 -7.05
C ILE A 64 8.26 -3.94 -7.82
N GLY A 65 7.59 -3.97 -8.96
CA GLY A 65 7.36 -2.81 -9.81
C GLY A 65 5.88 -2.46 -9.94
N TYR A 66 5.61 -1.51 -10.83
CA TYR A 66 4.26 -1.06 -11.15
C TYR A 66 3.80 -1.59 -12.50
N GLY A 67 2.58 -2.10 -12.55
CA GLY A 67 1.93 -2.50 -13.80
C GLY A 67 0.42 -2.62 -13.63
N GLN A 68 -0.33 -2.30 -14.68
CA GLN A 68 -1.79 -2.40 -14.68
C GLN A 68 -2.27 -3.79 -15.12
N SER A 69 -1.77 -4.29 -16.24
CA SER A 69 -2.20 -5.58 -16.81
C SER A 69 -1.80 -6.78 -15.95
N ASN A 70 -0.70 -6.67 -15.22
CA ASN A 70 -0.15 -7.72 -14.36
C ASN A 70 -0.11 -7.31 -12.87
N ARG A 71 -1.03 -6.44 -12.47
CA ARG A 71 -1.12 -5.83 -11.13
C ARG A 71 -1.29 -6.83 -9.98
N THR A 72 -1.73 -8.04 -10.26
CA THR A 72 -1.96 -9.08 -9.26
C THR A 72 -0.77 -10.03 -9.10
N THR A 73 0.33 -9.82 -9.81
CA THR A 73 1.47 -10.71 -9.68
C THR A 73 2.20 -10.57 -8.34
N LEU A 74 2.16 -9.40 -7.68
CA LEU A 74 2.60 -9.28 -6.29
C LEU A 74 1.72 -10.12 -5.34
N TRP A 75 0.42 -10.14 -5.55
CA TRP A 75 -0.50 -11.01 -4.80
C TRP A 75 -0.07 -12.48 -4.92
N ASP A 76 0.21 -12.94 -6.13
CA ASP A 76 0.62 -14.33 -6.37
C ASP A 76 1.92 -14.67 -5.62
N GLU A 77 2.89 -13.76 -5.60
CA GLU A 77 4.13 -13.92 -4.84
C GLU A 77 3.87 -13.95 -3.32
N CYS A 78 2.97 -13.10 -2.83
CA CYS A 78 2.59 -13.12 -1.42
C CYS A 78 1.88 -14.42 -1.01
N VAL A 79 1.07 -15.00 -1.88
CA VAL A 79 0.47 -16.34 -1.67
C VAL A 79 1.55 -17.42 -1.57
N LYS A 80 2.55 -17.39 -2.46
CA LYS A 80 3.67 -18.37 -2.45
C LYS A 80 4.44 -18.35 -1.12
N ILE A 81 4.64 -17.19 -0.52
CA ILE A 81 5.31 -17.06 0.78
C ILE A 81 4.34 -17.22 1.98
N GLY A 82 3.08 -17.60 1.74
CA GLY A 82 2.09 -17.85 2.78
C GLY A 82 1.71 -16.59 3.58
N TRP A 83 1.78 -15.41 2.98
CA TRP A 83 1.55 -14.12 3.66
C TRP A 83 2.49 -13.88 4.85
N ASP A 84 3.63 -14.57 4.88
CA ASP A 84 4.62 -14.41 5.94
C ASP A 84 5.55 -13.23 5.66
N SER A 85 5.42 -12.17 6.44
CA SER A 85 6.23 -10.96 6.28
C SER A 85 7.73 -11.19 6.49
N LYS A 86 8.13 -12.27 7.15
CA LYS A 86 9.54 -12.66 7.30
C LYS A 86 10.14 -13.20 6.01
N GLN A 87 9.31 -13.57 5.03
CA GLN A 87 9.70 -14.16 3.75
C GLN A 87 9.66 -13.16 2.58
N ILE A 88 9.43 -11.87 2.83
CA ILE A 88 9.35 -10.82 1.78
C ILE A 88 10.60 -10.84 0.88
N HIS A 89 11.78 -11.13 1.41
CA HIS A 89 13.02 -11.24 0.63
C HIS A 89 13.00 -12.35 -0.42
N LYS A 90 12.06 -13.29 -0.35
CA LYS A 90 11.88 -14.38 -1.33
C LYS A 90 10.94 -14.00 -2.47
N ILE A 91 10.29 -12.85 -2.43
CA ILE A 91 9.43 -12.37 -3.51
C ILE A 91 10.26 -12.24 -4.79
N ASP A 92 9.76 -12.85 -5.86
CA ASP A 92 10.38 -12.78 -7.19
C ASP A 92 9.82 -11.58 -7.99
N TYR A 93 10.34 -11.33 -9.17
CA TYR A 93 9.92 -10.23 -10.03
C TYR A 93 8.41 -10.24 -10.27
N CYS A 94 7.77 -9.16 -9.88
CA CYS A 94 6.31 -9.01 -9.92
C CYS A 94 5.93 -7.54 -10.03
N ASN A 95 4.65 -7.29 -10.25
CA ASN A 95 4.09 -5.96 -10.30
C ASN A 95 2.82 -5.84 -9.44
N CYS A 96 2.56 -4.61 -9.04
CA CYS A 96 1.32 -4.19 -8.40
C CYS A 96 0.90 -2.84 -8.97
N ASP A 97 -0.34 -2.45 -8.72
CA ASP A 97 -0.76 -1.05 -8.77
C ASP A 97 -0.86 -0.51 -7.33
N CYS A 98 -1.29 0.73 -7.16
CA CYS A 98 -1.36 1.34 -5.84
C CYS A 98 -2.29 0.58 -4.89
N SER A 99 -3.44 0.09 -5.37
CA SER A 99 -4.40 -0.64 -4.55
C SER A 99 -3.93 -2.05 -4.18
N MET A 100 -3.33 -2.78 -5.13
CA MET A 100 -2.81 -4.12 -4.84
C MET A 100 -1.62 -4.09 -3.88
N LEU A 101 -0.78 -3.06 -3.93
CA LEU A 101 0.27 -2.86 -2.94
C LEU A 101 -0.32 -2.77 -1.53
N ILE A 102 -1.33 -1.94 -1.34
CA ILE A 102 -1.99 -1.75 -0.04
C ILE A 102 -2.67 -3.05 0.43
N ILE A 103 -3.37 -3.75 -0.46
CA ILE A 103 -4.03 -5.03 -0.14
C ILE A 103 -3.00 -6.06 0.33
N CYS A 104 -1.86 -6.18 -0.35
CA CYS A 104 -0.78 -7.08 0.05
C CYS A 104 -0.16 -6.67 1.39
N ILE A 105 0.03 -5.37 1.65
CA ILE A 105 0.49 -4.87 2.95
C ILE A 105 -0.47 -5.28 4.06
N ILE A 106 -1.78 -5.12 3.86
CA ILE A 106 -2.80 -5.52 4.84
C ILE A 106 -2.68 -7.02 5.16
N ASN A 107 -2.70 -7.86 4.15
CA ASN A 107 -2.66 -9.30 4.34
C ASN A 107 -1.35 -9.78 4.98
N LEU A 108 -0.21 -9.24 4.55
CA LEU A 108 1.10 -9.50 5.17
C LEU A 108 1.15 -9.05 6.64
N THR A 109 0.49 -7.95 6.97
CA THR A 109 0.43 -7.44 8.35
C THR A 109 -0.28 -8.43 9.28
N TYR A 110 -1.33 -9.08 8.80
CA TYR A 110 -2.08 -10.09 9.55
C TYR A 110 -1.55 -11.52 9.37
N GLY A 111 -0.59 -11.74 8.47
CA GLY A 111 -0.01 -13.06 8.21
C GLY A 111 -0.99 -14.04 7.54
N LYS A 112 -2.04 -13.53 6.93
CA LYS A 112 -3.08 -14.32 6.24
C LYS A 112 -3.89 -13.44 5.30
N LYS A 113 -4.60 -14.04 4.36
CA LYS A 113 -5.59 -13.35 3.55
C LYS A 113 -6.72 -12.80 4.44
N VAL A 114 -6.78 -11.49 4.61
CA VAL A 114 -7.87 -10.77 5.30
C VAL A 114 -8.86 -10.23 4.27
N ILE A 115 -8.33 -9.59 3.22
CA ILE A 115 -9.14 -9.05 2.13
C ILE A 115 -8.69 -9.64 0.79
N GLY A 116 -9.63 -9.74 -0.14
CA GLY A 116 -9.37 -10.25 -1.48
C GLY A 116 -8.78 -9.21 -2.42
N VAL A 117 -8.53 -9.61 -3.66
CA VAL A 117 -8.13 -8.73 -4.75
C VAL A 117 -9.19 -7.63 -4.92
N GLY A 118 -8.73 -6.41 -5.11
CA GLY A 118 -9.58 -5.25 -5.26
C GLY A 118 -8.90 -4.11 -6.01
N TYR A 119 -9.48 -2.93 -5.93
CA TYR A 119 -8.98 -1.70 -6.55
C TYR A 119 -9.39 -0.50 -5.68
N THR A 120 -8.95 0.70 -6.03
CA THR A 120 -9.22 1.89 -5.22
C THR A 120 -10.71 2.17 -5.00
N GLY A 121 -11.57 1.79 -5.96
CA GLY A 121 -13.01 2.01 -5.88
C GLY A 121 -13.74 1.12 -4.87
N ASN A 122 -13.21 -0.06 -4.52
CA ASN A 122 -13.85 -0.98 -3.57
C ASN A 122 -13.03 -1.23 -2.29
N LEU A 123 -11.84 -0.65 -2.18
CA LEU A 123 -10.94 -0.89 -1.03
C LEU A 123 -11.58 -0.54 0.32
N GLU A 124 -12.28 0.59 0.38
CA GLU A 124 -12.99 0.99 1.60
C GLU A 124 -14.01 -0.07 2.02
N ASN A 125 -14.84 -0.55 1.10
CA ASN A 125 -15.86 -1.57 1.38
C ASN A 125 -15.23 -2.91 1.79
N LEU A 126 -14.12 -3.30 1.20
CA LEU A 126 -13.37 -4.50 1.60
C LEU A 126 -12.90 -4.39 3.06
N CYS A 127 -12.41 -3.23 3.47
CA CYS A 127 -11.94 -3.00 4.84
C CYS A 127 -13.09 -2.80 5.84
N LYS A 128 -14.20 -2.20 5.43
CA LYS A 128 -15.39 -2.00 6.29
C LYS A 128 -15.97 -3.29 6.85
N LYS A 129 -15.81 -4.39 6.15
CA LYS A 129 -16.26 -5.73 6.61
C LYS A 129 -15.45 -6.24 7.80
N HIS A 130 -14.34 -5.63 8.12
CA HIS A 130 -13.42 -6.02 9.18
C HIS A 130 -13.31 -4.92 10.25
N LYS A 131 -14.40 -4.62 10.93
CA LYS A 131 -14.49 -3.58 11.98
C LYS A 131 -13.56 -3.85 13.17
N ASP A 132 -13.20 -5.11 13.40
CA ASP A 132 -12.24 -5.52 14.41
C ASP A 132 -10.79 -5.13 14.05
N LYS A 133 -10.52 -4.88 12.75
CA LYS A 133 -9.17 -4.61 12.21
C LYS A 133 -8.96 -3.15 11.80
N PHE A 134 -10.00 -2.49 11.31
CA PHE A 134 -9.91 -1.15 10.73
C PHE A 134 -10.96 -0.19 11.27
N THR A 135 -10.59 1.08 11.34
CA THR A 135 -11.50 2.21 11.47
C THR A 135 -11.46 3.02 10.19
N ILE A 136 -12.63 3.38 9.66
CA ILE A 136 -12.75 4.24 8.48
C ILE A 136 -13.07 5.65 8.93
N LEU A 137 -12.26 6.62 8.50
CA LEU A 137 -12.45 8.04 8.78
C LEU A 137 -12.66 8.79 7.48
N LYS A 138 -13.75 9.54 7.38
CA LYS A 138 -14.01 10.46 6.28
C LYS A 138 -13.53 11.85 6.68
N MET A 139 -12.55 12.34 5.98
CA MET A 139 -11.92 13.62 6.30
C MET A 139 -11.86 14.47 5.03
N PRO A 140 -12.75 15.46 4.89
CA PRO A 140 -12.78 16.32 3.71
C PRO A 140 -11.52 17.21 3.58
N TYR A 141 -10.74 17.35 4.68
CA TYR A 141 -9.53 18.17 4.71
C TYR A 141 -8.44 17.44 5.50
N LEU A 142 -7.58 16.70 4.81
CA LEU A 142 -6.40 16.04 5.40
C LEU A 142 -5.19 16.98 5.48
N GLU A 143 -5.40 18.28 5.57
CA GLU A 143 -4.32 19.25 5.71
C GLU A 143 -3.72 19.25 7.13
N GLU A 144 -4.48 18.83 8.12
CA GLU A 144 -4.01 18.77 9.51
C GLU A 144 -3.19 17.47 9.75
N SER A 145 -1.90 17.59 9.55
CA SER A 145 -0.93 16.50 9.72
C SER A 145 -0.93 15.87 11.14
N ASN A 146 -1.44 16.59 12.14
CA ASN A 146 -1.53 16.12 13.53
C ASN A 146 -2.58 15.01 13.72
N LEU A 147 -3.59 14.92 12.86
CA LEU A 147 -4.63 13.89 12.90
C LEU A 147 -4.18 12.56 12.28
N LEU A 148 -3.17 12.61 11.43
CA LEU A 148 -2.64 11.42 10.75
C LEU A 148 -1.81 10.58 11.70
N LYS A 149 -1.86 9.25 11.53
CA LYS A 149 -1.11 8.30 12.32
C LYS A 149 -0.25 7.39 11.43
N LEU A 150 0.76 6.79 12.04
CA LEU A 150 1.58 5.80 11.37
C LEU A 150 0.70 4.68 10.81
N ALA A 151 0.99 4.25 9.58
CA ALA A 151 0.24 3.25 8.82
C ALA A 151 -1.21 3.64 8.48
N ASP A 152 -1.59 4.90 8.59
CA ASP A 152 -2.84 5.36 7.98
C ASP A 152 -2.76 5.17 6.47
N ILE A 153 -3.76 4.52 5.91
CA ILE A 153 -3.96 4.37 4.48
C ILE A 153 -4.80 5.54 4.02
N GLU A 154 -4.24 6.39 3.18
CA GLU A 154 -4.91 7.56 2.60
C GLU A 154 -5.48 7.18 1.25
N LEU A 155 -6.77 7.34 1.07
CA LEU A 155 -7.51 6.90 -0.11
C LEU A 155 -8.28 8.05 -0.76
N LYS A 156 -8.22 8.13 -2.08
CA LYS A 156 -9.21 8.74 -2.95
C LYS A 156 -9.77 7.66 -3.86
N ALA A 157 -11.00 7.25 -3.63
CA ALA A 157 -11.65 6.18 -4.41
C ALA A 157 -11.59 6.50 -5.91
N TYR A 158 -11.32 5.47 -6.72
CA TYR A 158 -11.14 5.53 -8.18
C TYR A 158 -9.94 6.36 -8.65
N LYS A 159 -9.09 6.83 -7.75
CA LYS A 159 -7.95 7.67 -8.12
C LYS A 159 -6.62 7.12 -7.61
N HIS A 160 -6.41 7.06 -6.31
CA HIS A 160 -5.12 6.68 -5.74
C HIS A 160 -5.22 6.28 -4.28
N VAL A 161 -4.18 5.58 -3.81
CA VAL A 161 -4.03 5.19 -2.41
C VAL A 161 -2.55 5.14 -2.02
N THR A 162 -2.24 5.57 -0.80
CA THR A 162 -0.91 5.53 -0.20
C THR A 162 -0.99 5.07 1.25
N ILE A 163 0.16 4.77 1.87
CA ILE A 163 0.25 4.43 3.29
C ILE A 163 1.34 5.26 3.96
N ILE A 164 1.04 5.82 5.13
CA ILE A 164 1.99 6.61 5.93
C ILE A 164 3.00 5.68 6.61
N VAL A 165 4.28 5.93 6.38
CA VAL A 165 5.37 5.09 6.93
C VAL A 165 6.33 5.82 7.85
N GLU A 166 6.30 7.14 7.83
CA GLU A 166 7.09 7.97 8.74
C GLU A 166 6.32 9.24 9.09
N ARG A 167 6.37 9.60 10.37
CA ARG A 167 5.78 10.83 10.89
C ARG A 167 6.73 11.43 11.91
N ARG A 168 7.43 12.49 11.52
CA ARG A 168 8.22 13.32 12.43
C ARG A 168 7.46 14.63 12.63
N LEU A 169 7.07 14.85 13.86
CA LEU A 169 6.48 16.12 14.31
C LEU A 169 7.54 17.20 14.41
#